data_41d6b75bae2143ee4e973cf8f2fa8d3d
#
_entry.id   41d6b75bae2143ee4e973cf8f2fa8d3d
#
_cell.length_a   1.000
_cell.length_b   1.000
_cell.length_c   1.000
_cell.angle_alpha   90.00
_cell.angle_beta   90.00
_cell.angle_gamma   90.00
#
_symmetry.space_group_name_H-M   'P 1'
#
loop_
_entity.id
_entity.type
_entity.pdbx_description
1 polymer ?
#
loop_
_entity_poly.entity_id
_entity_poly.type
_entity_poly.pdbx_seq_one_letter_code
_entity_poly.pdbx_strand_id
1 'polypeptide(L)'
;MAQLYFYYSAMNAGKSTALLQSSYNYQERGMRTIVYTAEIDDRFGAGKVSSSIGLSSPARLYNPQTSLFNDIAAEHKLKPIHCVLVDESQFLTREQVHELSEVVDTLDIPVLCYGLRTDFRGELFTGSQYLLAWSDKLVELKTICFCGRKASMVLRLDQEGRPYNEGEQVVIGGNERYVSVCRKHYKEALSVGSLTQVQNQRYSC
;
A
#
# COMPACT_ATOMS: atom_id res chain seq x y z
N MET A 1 20.83 -12.84 6.70
CA MET A 1 20.51 -11.49 7.23
C MET A 1 19.14 -11.11 6.69
N ALA A 2 18.21 -10.79 7.56
CA ALA A 2 16.88 -10.30 7.19
C ALA A 2 16.98 -8.99 6.38
N GLN A 3 15.90 -8.59 5.75
CA GLN A 3 15.84 -7.37 4.93
C GLN A 3 14.49 -6.68 5.09
N LEU A 4 14.48 -5.36 4.95
CA LEU A 4 13.29 -4.53 4.84
C LEU A 4 12.91 -4.38 3.36
N TYR A 5 11.71 -4.83 3.01
CA TYR A 5 11.16 -4.76 1.66
C TYR A 5 10.05 -3.72 1.58
N PHE A 6 10.04 -2.93 0.52
CA PHE A 6 8.92 -2.08 0.18
C PHE A 6 8.32 -2.49 -1.17
N TYR A 7 7.15 -3.11 -1.12
CA TYR A 7 6.31 -3.44 -2.27
C TYR A 7 5.35 -2.28 -2.54
N TYR A 8 5.65 -1.46 -3.53
CA TYR A 8 4.87 -0.28 -3.83
C TYR A 8 4.16 -0.36 -5.18
N SER A 9 3.06 0.36 -5.31
CA SER A 9 2.30 0.43 -6.55
C SER A 9 1.38 1.64 -6.60
N ALA A 10 0.66 1.80 -7.72
CA ALA A 10 -0.60 2.53 -7.77
C ALA A 10 -1.73 1.68 -7.12
N MET A 11 -2.94 2.22 -7.02
CA MET A 11 -4.09 1.46 -6.50
C MET A 11 -4.45 0.27 -7.42
N ASN A 12 -5.11 -0.73 -6.85
CA ASN A 12 -5.61 -1.92 -7.55
C ASN A 12 -4.53 -2.74 -8.28
N ALA A 13 -3.30 -2.76 -7.76
CA ALA A 13 -2.20 -3.56 -8.30
C ALA A 13 -2.01 -4.92 -7.58
N GLY A 14 -2.97 -5.34 -6.76
CA GLY A 14 -2.92 -6.62 -6.07
C GLY A 14 -2.00 -6.67 -4.84
N LYS A 15 -1.71 -5.53 -4.18
CA LYS A 15 -0.85 -5.48 -2.98
C LYS A 15 -1.30 -6.44 -1.89
N SER A 16 -2.55 -6.34 -1.45
CA SER A 16 -3.08 -7.22 -0.39
C SER A 16 -3.11 -8.69 -0.81
N THR A 17 -3.30 -8.99 -2.10
CA THR A 17 -3.17 -10.36 -2.63
C THR A 17 -1.74 -10.87 -2.50
N ALA A 18 -0.75 -10.07 -2.89
CA ALA A 18 0.67 -10.43 -2.79
C ALA A 18 1.11 -10.60 -1.32
N LEU A 19 0.62 -9.73 -0.42
CA LEU A 19 0.85 -9.83 1.01
C LEU A 19 0.30 -11.15 1.56
N LEU A 20 -0.97 -11.45 1.28
CA LEU A 20 -1.63 -12.67 1.76
C LEU A 20 -0.95 -13.92 1.21
N GLN A 21 -0.54 -13.91 -0.06
CA GLN A 21 0.22 -15.01 -0.65
C GLN A 21 1.58 -15.19 0.04
N SER A 22 2.29 -14.09 0.33
CA SER A 22 3.55 -14.16 1.06
C SER A 22 3.36 -14.74 2.47
N SER A 23 2.36 -14.26 3.21
CA SER A 23 2.03 -14.80 4.54
C SER A 23 1.71 -16.30 4.50
N TYR A 24 0.89 -16.72 3.53
CA TYR A 24 0.53 -18.11 3.33
C TYR A 24 1.77 -19.00 3.07
N ASN A 25 2.69 -18.55 2.23
CA ASN A 25 3.91 -19.31 1.90
C ASN A 25 4.78 -19.60 3.15
N TYR A 26 4.86 -18.65 4.09
CA TYR A 26 5.52 -18.88 5.38
C TYR A 26 4.75 -19.89 6.22
N GLN A 27 3.44 -19.71 6.35
CA GLN A 27 2.60 -20.56 7.20
C GLN A 27 2.55 -22.01 6.72
N GLU A 28 2.53 -22.24 5.41
CA GLU A 28 2.59 -23.56 4.78
C GLU A 28 3.87 -24.34 5.15
N ARG A 29 4.94 -23.63 5.49
CA ARG A 29 6.21 -24.19 5.98
C ARG A 29 6.30 -24.27 7.51
N GLY A 30 5.19 -24.03 8.22
CA GLY A 30 5.16 -24.01 9.68
C GLY A 30 5.78 -22.76 10.31
N MET A 31 6.07 -21.72 9.51
CA MET A 31 6.68 -20.47 9.96
C MET A 31 5.57 -19.48 10.36
N ARG A 32 5.72 -18.85 11.53
CA ARG A 32 4.76 -17.86 12.05
C ARG A 32 4.98 -16.49 11.40
N THR A 33 3.91 -15.89 10.90
CA THR A 33 3.88 -14.52 10.44
C THR A 33 3.03 -13.64 11.36
N ILE A 34 3.32 -12.34 11.39
CA ILE A 34 2.41 -11.31 11.94
C ILE A 34 2.06 -10.35 10.81
N VAL A 35 0.78 -10.03 10.70
CA VAL A 35 0.24 -9.08 9.71
C VAL A 35 -0.27 -7.85 10.45
N TYR A 36 0.13 -6.67 10.00
CA TYR A 36 -0.39 -5.38 10.44
C TYR A 36 -1.16 -4.69 9.31
N THR A 37 -2.17 -3.91 9.66
CA THR A 37 -2.88 -3.00 8.75
C THR A 37 -3.19 -1.69 9.46
N ALA A 38 -3.27 -0.58 8.71
CA ALA A 38 -3.56 0.73 9.29
C ALA A 38 -4.99 0.79 9.84
N GLU A 39 -5.15 1.29 11.08
CA GLU A 39 -6.47 1.44 11.73
C GLU A 39 -7.40 2.37 10.92
N ILE A 40 -6.82 3.34 10.22
CA ILE A 40 -7.57 4.26 9.36
C ILE A 40 -8.25 3.55 8.17
N ASP A 41 -7.82 2.38 7.77
CA ASP A 41 -8.43 1.61 6.68
C ASP A 41 -9.42 0.57 7.23
N ASP A 42 -10.67 0.95 7.35
CA ASP A 42 -11.78 0.10 7.83
C ASP A 42 -12.65 -0.50 6.71
N ARG A 43 -12.28 -0.30 5.44
CA ARG A 43 -13.06 -0.70 4.25
C ARG A 43 -13.50 -2.18 4.24
N PHE A 44 -12.75 -3.06 4.88
CA PHE A 44 -13.04 -4.49 4.94
C PHE A 44 -13.29 -5.02 6.36
N GLY A 45 -13.51 -4.09 7.32
CA GLY A 45 -13.67 -4.39 8.75
C GLY A 45 -12.34 -4.32 9.51
N ALA A 46 -12.40 -3.82 10.73
CA ALA A 46 -11.23 -3.63 11.59
C ALA A 46 -10.48 -4.95 11.85
N GLY A 47 -9.15 -4.89 11.81
CA GLY A 47 -8.29 -6.03 12.15
C GLY A 47 -8.26 -7.14 11.10
N LYS A 48 -8.46 -6.81 9.83
CA LYS A 48 -8.47 -7.77 8.73
C LYS A 48 -7.85 -7.17 7.45
N VAL A 49 -6.96 -7.92 6.84
CA VAL A 49 -6.51 -7.64 5.46
C VAL A 49 -7.35 -8.49 4.50
N SER A 50 -7.90 -7.84 3.47
CA SER A 50 -8.70 -8.50 2.45
C SER A 50 -8.26 -8.10 1.05
N SER A 51 -8.24 -9.07 0.15
CA SER A 51 -7.95 -8.82 -1.27
C SER A 51 -9.23 -8.74 -2.10
N SER A 52 -9.18 -8.04 -3.23
CA SER A 52 -10.29 -7.94 -4.18
C SER A 52 -10.72 -9.28 -4.80
N ILE A 53 -9.88 -10.32 -4.68
CA ILE A 53 -10.17 -11.68 -5.18
C ILE A 53 -10.70 -12.61 -4.08
N GLY A 54 -11.10 -12.08 -2.91
CA GLY A 54 -11.76 -12.83 -1.84
C GLY A 54 -10.83 -13.49 -0.82
N LEU A 55 -9.51 -13.32 -0.90
CA LEU A 55 -8.60 -13.78 0.15
C LEU A 55 -8.64 -12.84 1.35
N SER A 56 -8.51 -13.38 2.56
CA SER A 56 -8.45 -12.57 3.77
C SER A 56 -7.68 -13.26 4.90
N SER A 57 -7.11 -12.45 5.79
CA SER A 57 -6.40 -12.90 6.99
C SER A 57 -6.62 -11.92 8.14
N PRO A 58 -6.67 -12.39 9.40
CA PRO A 58 -6.60 -11.51 10.55
C PRO A 58 -5.33 -10.66 10.50
N ALA A 59 -5.44 -9.41 10.96
CA ALA A 59 -4.33 -8.49 11.07
C ALA A 59 -4.43 -7.69 12.38
N ARG A 60 -3.29 -7.24 12.89
CA ARG A 60 -3.23 -6.30 14.00
C ARG A 60 -3.37 -4.89 13.44
N LEU A 61 -4.08 -4.05 14.16
CA LEU A 61 -4.19 -2.64 13.80
C LEU A 61 -2.96 -1.87 14.27
N TYR A 62 -2.50 -0.94 13.44
CA TYR A 62 -1.55 0.09 13.86
C TYR A 62 -2.10 1.48 13.57
N ASN A 63 -1.74 2.41 14.42
CA ASN A 63 -2.00 3.85 14.29
C ASN A 63 -0.71 4.62 14.61
N PRO A 64 -0.66 5.95 14.50
CA PRO A 64 0.57 6.72 14.74
C PRO A 64 1.17 6.59 16.16
N GLN A 65 0.42 6.11 17.13
CA GLN A 65 0.88 5.89 18.52
C GLN A 65 1.36 4.46 18.77
N THR A 66 1.19 3.54 17.82
CA THR A 66 1.62 2.15 17.97
C THR A 66 3.15 2.05 17.86
N SER A 67 3.81 1.53 18.89
CA SER A 67 5.23 1.15 18.81
C SER A 67 5.34 -0.25 18.19
N LEU A 68 5.64 -0.30 16.91
CA LEU A 68 5.73 -1.57 16.16
C LEU A 68 6.89 -2.43 16.67
N PHE A 69 8.05 -1.81 16.97
CA PHE A 69 9.20 -2.57 17.48
C PHE A 69 8.86 -3.27 18.80
N ASN A 70 8.28 -2.54 19.76
CA ASN A 70 7.97 -3.12 21.07
C ASN A 70 6.92 -4.23 20.99
N ASP A 71 5.87 -4.05 20.17
CA ASP A 71 4.84 -5.07 19.96
C ASP A 71 5.42 -6.33 19.31
N ILE A 72 6.22 -6.18 18.26
CA ILE A 72 6.88 -7.29 17.56
C ILE A 72 7.87 -8.01 18.49
N ALA A 73 8.70 -7.27 19.23
CA ALA A 73 9.69 -7.84 20.13
C ALA A 73 9.05 -8.63 21.28
N ALA A 74 7.97 -8.10 21.85
CA ALA A 74 7.20 -8.79 22.90
C ALA A 74 6.61 -10.11 22.37
N GLU A 75 5.98 -10.07 21.21
CA GLU A 75 5.41 -11.25 20.56
C GLU A 75 6.46 -12.28 20.14
N HIS A 76 7.63 -11.82 19.66
CA HIS A 76 8.73 -12.67 19.26
C HIS A 76 9.31 -13.44 20.45
N LYS A 77 9.39 -12.80 21.63
CA LYS A 77 9.83 -13.44 22.88
C LYS A 77 8.89 -14.56 23.35
N LEU A 78 7.59 -14.40 23.12
CA LEU A 78 6.58 -15.41 23.48
C LEU A 78 6.63 -16.61 22.52
N LYS A 79 6.71 -16.34 21.24
CA LYS A 79 6.78 -17.34 20.18
C LYS A 79 7.51 -16.76 18.97
N PRO A 80 8.53 -17.42 18.43
CA PRO A 80 9.32 -16.92 17.31
C PRO A 80 8.46 -16.47 16.12
N ILE A 81 8.75 -15.29 15.59
CA ILE A 81 8.18 -14.73 14.37
C ILE A 81 9.21 -14.91 13.27
N HIS A 82 8.77 -15.30 12.08
CA HIS A 82 9.64 -15.56 10.94
C HIS A 82 9.47 -14.51 9.82
N CYS A 83 8.38 -13.74 9.85
CA CYS A 83 8.16 -12.63 8.94
C CYS A 83 7.11 -11.68 9.49
N VAL A 84 7.33 -10.38 9.32
CA VAL A 84 6.36 -9.32 9.59
C VAL A 84 5.87 -8.76 8.26
N LEU A 85 4.56 -8.60 8.10
CA LEU A 85 3.93 -8.04 6.92
C LEU A 85 3.08 -6.84 7.32
N VAL A 86 3.22 -5.73 6.59
CA VAL A 86 2.51 -4.48 6.89
C VAL A 86 1.73 -4.05 5.65
N ASP A 87 0.40 -4.09 5.72
CA ASP A 87 -0.48 -3.54 4.68
C ASP A 87 -0.74 -2.05 4.91
N GLU A 88 -1.12 -1.35 3.84
CA GLU A 88 -1.36 0.10 3.83
C GLU A 88 -0.19 0.90 4.45
N SER A 89 1.03 0.43 4.20
CA SER A 89 2.27 0.95 4.81
C SER A 89 2.60 2.42 4.44
N GLN A 90 1.88 3.03 3.51
CA GLN A 90 1.97 4.46 3.24
C GLN A 90 1.53 5.33 4.43
N PHE A 91 0.74 4.76 5.36
CA PHE A 91 0.27 5.44 6.57
C PHE A 91 1.22 5.33 7.76
N LEU A 92 2.34 4.63 7.62
CA LEU A 92 3.39 4.60 8.65
C LEU A 92 3.95 6.01 8.89
N THR A 93 4.29 6.28 10.15
CA THR A 93 5.10 7.46 10.49
C THR A 93 6.56 7.20 10.16
N ARG A 94 7.37 8.27 10.20
CA ARG A 94 8.83 8.16 10.09
C ARG A 94 9.40 7.21 11.14
N GLU A 95 8.98 7.40 12.38
CA GLU A 95 9.44 6.64 13.54
C GLU A 95 9.11 5.16 13.38
N GLN A 96 7.91 4.84 12.89
CA GLN A 96 7.50 3.45 12.66
C GLN A 96 8.31 2.78 11.55
N VAL A 97 8.70 3.50 10.49
CA VAL A 97 9.62 2.95 9.48
C VAL A 97 10.99 2.65 10.08
N HIS A 98 11.51 3.54 10.94
CA HIS A 98 12.73 3.29 11.71
C HIS A 98 12.59 2.07 12.62
N GLU A 99 11.51 1.96 13.39
CA GLU A 99 11.22 0.79 14.23
C GLU A 99 11.21 -0.52 13.43
N LEU A 100 10.65 -0.51 12.21
CA LEU A 100 10.67 -1.68 11.34
C LEU A 100 12.08 -2.01 10.83
N SER A 101 12.94 -1.02 10.59
CA SER A 101 14.36 -1.30 10.28
C SER A 101 15.09 -1.92 11.48
N GLU A 102 14.82 -1.47 12.71
CA GLU A 102 15.35 -2.07 13.94
C GLU A 102 14.88 -3.53 14.13
N VAL A 103 13.66 -3.87 13.74
CA VAL A 103 13.18 -5.26 13.74
C VAL A 103 14.05 -6.14 12.83
N VAL A 104 14.40 -5.63 11.65
CA VAL A 104 15.29 -6.32 10.72
C VAL A 104 16.69 -6.46 11.28
N ASP A 105 17.26 -5.35 11.77
CA ASP A 105 18.68 -5.29 12.15
C ASP A 105 18.98 -6.00 13.48
N THR A 106 18.04 -5.93 14.44
CA THR A 106 18.26 -6.43 15.81
C THR A 106 17.61 -7.78 16.10
N LEU A 107 16.44 -8.05 15.49
CA LEU A 107 15.71 -9.31 15.69
C LEU A 107 15.92 -10.31 14.55
N ASP A 108 16.61 -9.91 13.47
CA ASP A 108 16.85 -10.69 12.24
C ASP A 108 15.55 -11.26 11.64
N ILE A 109 14.46 -10.46 11.70
CA ILE A 109 13.13 -10.82 11.16
C ILE A 109 12.89 -10.02 9.88
N PRO A 110 12.64 -10.66 8.72
CA PRO A 110 12.31 -9.95 7.50
C PRO A 110 10.97 -9.21 7.63
N VAL A 111 10.94 -7.97 7.12
CA VAL A 111 9.76 -7.10 7.14
C VAL A 111 9.36 -6.77 5.71
N LEU A 112 8.12 -7.04 5.35
CA LEU A 112 7.53 -6.81 4.04
C LEU A 112 6.43 -5.75 4.15
N CYS A 113 6.70 -4.54 3.67
CA CYS A 113 5.77 -3.41 3.67
C CYS A 113 5.07 -3.30 2.31
N TYR A 114 3.75 -3.24 2.30
CA TYR A 114 2.94 -3.09 1.09
C TYR A 114 2.18 -1.77 1.15
N GLY A 115 2.34 -0.91 0.14
CA GLY A 115 1.72 0.41 0.20
C GLY A 115 1.63 1.13 -1.15
N LEU A 116 0.90 2.24 -1.14
CA LEU A 116 0.85 3.17 -2.26
C LEU A 116 2.14 4.00 -2.29
N ARG A 117 2.65 4.29 -3.49
CA ARG A 117 3.80 5.18 -3.63
C ARG A 117 3.39 6.65 -3.43
N THR A 118 2.40 7.09 -4.21
CA THR A 118 1.94 8.48 -4.25
C THR A 118 0.43 8.56 -4.09
N ASP A 119 -0.04 9.71 -3.64
CA ASP A 119 -1.44 10.09 -3.63
C ASP A 119 -1.95 10.51 -5.02
N PHE A 120 -3.19 11.01 -5.08
CA PHE A 120 -3.83 11.48 -6.30
C PHE A 120 -3.24 12.79 -6.84
N ARG A 121 -2.50 13.56 -6.03
CA ARG A 121 -1.77 14.77 -6.44
C ARG A 121 -0.39 14.44 -7.01
N GLY A 122 0.03 13.18 -6.93
CA GLY A 122 1.36 12.72 -7.32
C GLY A 122 2.43 12.97 -6.26
N GLU A 123 2.04 13.29 -5.03
CA GLU A 123 2.92 13.49 -3.88
C GLU A 123 3.12 12.20 -3.10
N LEU A 124 4.30 12.03 -2.51
CA LEU A 124 4.59 10.88 -1.67
C LEU A 124 3.79 10.93 -0.37
N PHE A 125 3.29 9.79 0.07
CA PHE A 125 2.87 9.61 1.45
C PHE A 125 4.08 9.58 2.38
N THR A 126 3.91 9.99 3.64
CA THR A 126 5.00 10.01 4.63
C THR A 126 5.66 8.63 4.77
N GLY A 127 4.88 7.57 5.02
CA GLY A 127 5.42 6.22 5.14
C GLY A 127 6.16 5.77 3.88
N SER A 128 5.62 6.08 2.70
CA SER A 128 6.26 5.72 1.43
C SER A 128 7.57 6.47 1.19
N GLN A 129 7.66 7.74 1.61
CA GLN A 129 8.89 8.52 1.53
C GLN A 129 10.02 7.84 2.32
N TYR A 130 9.74 7.47 3.57
CA TYR A 130 10.74 6.84 4.42
C TYR A 130 11.03 5.39 4.01
N LEU A 131 10.04 4.63 3.57
CA LEU A 131 10.25 3.28 3.03
C LEU A 131 11.10 3.28 1.76
N LEU A 132 10.92 4.26 0.85
CA LEU A 132 11.77 4.43 -0.33
C LEU A 132 13.23 4.74 0.04
N ALA A 133 13.45 5.45 1.15
CA ALA A 133 14.79 5.83 1.61
C ALA A 133 15.49 4.71 2.41
N TRP A 134 14.76 3.92 3.19
CA TRP A 134 15.32 3.01 4.20
C TRP A 134 15.19 1.52 3.87
N SER A 135 14.40 1.13 2.86
CA SER A 135 14.25 -0.28 2.52
C SER A 135 15.48 -0.82 1.78
N ASP A 136 15.90 -2.04 2.13
CA ASP A 136 16.96 -2.77 1.41
C ASP A 136 16.52 -3.17 0.00
N LYS A 137 15.22 -3.44 -0.17
CA LYS A 137 14.64 -3.88 -1.44
C LYS A 137 13.38 -3.09 -1.80
N LEU A 138 13.40 -2.52 -2.99
CA LEU A 138 12.26 -1.81 -3.58
C LEU A 138 11.67 -2.67 -4.69
N VAL A 139 10.40 -3.05 -4.56
CA VAL A 139 9.69 -3.93 -5.51
C VAL A 139 8.43 -3.24 -6.02
N GLU A 140 8.36 -2.98 -7.31
CA GLU A 140 7.16 -2.41 -7.93
C GLU A 140 6.16 -3.51 -8.31
N LEU A 141 4.97 -3.46 -7.70
CA LEU A 141 3.82 -4.26 -8.17
C LEU A 141 3.13 -3.49 -9.29
N LYS A 142 3.02 -4.13 -10.46
CA LYS A 142 2.56 -3.47 -11.68
C LYS A 142 1.06 -3.64 -11.88
N THR A 143 0.41 -2.56 -12.33
CA THR A 143 -0.96 -2.60 -12.87
C THR A 143 -1.00 -1.81 -14.19
N ILE A 144 -2.11 -1.91 -14.90
CA ILE A 144 -2.26 -1.33 -16.24
C ILE A 144 -3.24 -0.16 -16.26
N CYS A 145 -2.92 0.84 -17.06
CA CYS A 145 -3.82 1.90 -17.46
C CYS A 145 -4.79 1.37 -18.52
N PHE A 146 -5.96 2.00 -18.69
CA PHE A 146 -6.91 1.67 -19.77
C PHE A 146 -6.26 1.65 -21.17
N CYS A 147 -5.10 2.27 -21.34
CA CYS A 147 -4.35 2.26 -22.58
C CYS A 147 -3.39 1.06 -22.75
N GLY A 148 -3.38 0.11 -21.83
CA GLY A 148 -2.46 -1.02 -21.83
C GLY A 148 -1.05 -0.72 -21.32
N ARG A 149 -0.68 0.56 -21.11
CA ARG A 149 0.62 0.93 -20.52
C ARG A 149 0.60 0.73 -19.01
N LYS A 150 1.78 0.63 -18.38
CA LYS A 150 1.92 0.60 -16.94
C LYS A 150 1.23 1.81 -16.30
N ALA A 151 0.35 1.56 -15.33
CA ALA A 151 -0.24 2.59 -14.49
C ALA A 151 0.67 2.86 -13.29
N SER A 152 1.11 4.11 -13.15
CA SER A 152 2.01 4.55 -12.09
C SER A 152 1.47 5.74 -11.29
N MET A 153 0.31 6.26 -11.68
CA MET A 153 -0.36 7.39 -11.06
C MET A 153 -1.79 7.00 -10.68
N VAL A 154 -2.37 7.75 -9.75
CA VAL A 154 -3.76 7.57 -9.29
C VAL A 154 -4.50 8.88 -9.51
N LEU A 155 -5.68 8.82 -10.11
CA LEU A 155 -6.65 9.92 -10.16
C LEU A 155 -7.72 9.68 -9.10
N ARG A 156 -8.11 10.72 -8.40
CA ARG A 156 -9.31 10.78 -7.57
C ARG A 156 -10.37 11.54 -8.36
N LEU A 157 -11.52 10.92 -8.59
CA LEU A 157 -12.58 11.45 -9.46
C LEU A 157 -13.84 11.70 -8.67
N ASP A 158 -14.57 12.75 -9.04
CA ASP A 158 -15.95 12.97 -8.59
C ASP A 158 -16.93 12.03 -9.33
N GLN A 159 -18.22 12.18 -9.05
CA GLN A 159 -19.29 11.37 -9.65
C GLN A 159 -19.42 11.58 -11.17
N GLU A 160 -19.04 12.78 -11.67
CA GLU A 160 -19.04 13.15 -13.08
C GLU A 160 -17.75 12.75 -13.81
N GLY A 161 -16.79 12.13 -13.12
CA GLY A 161 -15.51 11.69 -13.69
C GLY A 161 -14.48 12.80 -13.85
N ARG A 162 -14.64 13.92 -13.13
CA ARG A 162 -13.69 15.03 -13.11
C ARG A 162 -12.63 14.77 -12.06
N PRO A 163 -11.33 14.95 -12.38
CA PRO A 163 -10.26 14.73 -11.44
C PRO A 163 -10.16 15.87 -10.42
N TYR A 164 -9.92 15.50 -9.15
CA TYR A 164 -9.55 16.44 -8.10
C TYR A 164 -8.06 16.81 -8.25
N ASN A 165 -7.75 18.09 -8.16
CA ASN A 165 -6.38 18.63 -8.15
C ASN A 165 -5.90 18.96 -6.74
N GLU A 166 -6.84 19.21 -5.82
CA GLU A 166 -6.58 19.66 -4.46
C GLU A 166 -7.47 18.87 -3.48
N GLY A 167 -7.15 18.96 -2.20
CA GLY A 167 -7.89 18.34 -1.12
C GLY A 167 -7.03 17.49 -0.20
N GLU A 168 -7.64 16.93 0.82
CA GLU A 168 -6.96 16.06 1.77
C GLU A 168 -6.39 14.81 1.09
N GLN A 169 -5.20 14.39 1.55
CA GLN A 169 -4.48 13.25 0.98
C GLN A 169 -5.29 11.95 1.10
N VAL A 170 -6.04 11.81 2.17
CA VAL A 170 -6.87 10.65 2.48
C VAL A 170 -8.30 11.10 2.74
N VAL A 171 -9.26 10.49 2.04
CA VAL A 171 -10.68 10.61 2.35
C VAL A 171 -11.26 9.21 2.44
N ILE A 172 -11.85 8.88 3.59
CA ILE A 172 -12.47 7.59 3.86
C ILE A 172 -13.99 7.77 3.78
N GLY A 173 -14.67 6.83 3.08
CA GLY A 173 -16.13 6.78 3.03
C GLY A 173 -16.82 7.79 2.13
N GLY A 174 -16.09 8.45 1.22
CA GLY A 174 -16.67 9.33 0.19
C GLY A 174 -17.18 8.56 -1.04
N ASN A 175 -18.04 9.22 -1.84
CA ASN A 175 -18.51 8.71 -3.14
C ASN A 175 -17.47 8.84 -4.27
N GLU A 176 -16.21 8.97 -3.92
CA GLU A 176 -15.12 9.23 -4.83
C GLU A 176 -14.58 7.92 -5.42
N ARG A 177 -14.20 8.00 -6.66
CA ARG A 177 -13.61 6.88 -7.38
C ARG A 177 -12.13 7.12 -7.62
N TYR A 178 -11.30 6.16 -7.24
CA TYR A 178 -9.87 6.17 -7.54
C TYR A 178 -9.58 5.30 -8.76
N VAL A 179 -8.83 5.85 -9.72
CA VAL A 179 -8.48 5.17 -10.97
C VAL A 179 -6.98 5.22 -11.21
N SER A 180 -6.38 4.06 -11.43
CA SER A 180 -4.96 3.96 -11.76
C SER A 180 -4.73 4.19 -13.25
N VAL A 181 -3.82 5.11 -13.56
CA VAL A 181 -3.51 5.54 -14.93
C VAL A 181 -2.02 5.68 -15.16
N CYS A 182 -1.57 5.68 -16.42
CA CYS A 182 -0.21 6.04 -16.76
C CYS A 182 0.00 7.54 -16.60
N ARG A 183 1.25 7.98 -16.43
CA ARG A 183 1.61 9.39 -16.23
C ARG A 183 1.09 10.31 -17.34
N LYS A 184 1.06 9.84 -18.60
CA LYS A 184 0.51 10.63 -19.71
C LYS A 184 -0.97 10.94 -19.47
N HIS A 185 -1.81 9.91 -19.25
CA HIS A 185 -3.24 10.09 -19.05
C HIS A 185 -3.58 10.78 -17.73
N TYR A 186 -2.73 10.68 -16.72
CA TYR A 186 -2.84 11.47 -15.51
C TYR A 186 -2.79 12.98 -15.83
N LYS A 187 -1.75 13.41 -16.56
CA LYS A 187 -1.58 14.81 -16.94
C LYS A 187 -2.68 15.30 -17.89
N GLU A 188 -3.07 14.49 -18.86
CA GLU A 188 -4.13 14.81 -19.80
C GLU A 188 -5.48 14.97 -19.10
N ALA A 189 -5.84 14.06 -18.18
CA ALA A 189 -7.10 14.15 -17.44
C ALA A 189 -7.17 15.42 -16.58
N LEU A 190 -6.08 15.80 -15.92
CA LEU A 190 -6.00 17.04 -15.15
C LEU A 190 -6.13 18.29 -16.04
N SER A 191 -5.48 18.29 -17.21
CA SER A 191 -5.54 19.42 -18.17
C SER A 191 -6.90 19.59 -18.82
N VAL A 192 -7.54 18.47 -19.19
CA VAL A 192 -8.87 18.47 -19.84
C VAL A 192 -10.00 18.61 -18.81
N GLY A 193 -9.75 18.26 -17.53
CA GLY A 193 -10.74 18.25 -16.47
C GLY A 193 -11.73 17.08 -16.55
N SER A 194 -11.43 16.04 -17.34
CA SER A 194 -12.32 14.87 -17.48
C SER A 194 -11.56 13.63 -17.96
N LEU A 195 -11.60 12.55 -17.17
CA LEU A 195 -11.04 11.27 -17.59
C LEU A 195 -11.84 10.63 -18.72
N THR A 196 -13.16 10.78 -18.71
CA THR A 196 -14.05 10.23 -19.73
C THR A 196 -13.74 10.80 -21.11
N GLN A 197 -13.49 12.12 -21.21
CA GLN A 197 -13.09 12.74 -22.48
C GLN A 197 -11.76 12.18 -23.00
N VAL A 198 -10.76 12.00 -22.13
CA VAL A 198 -9.46 11.41 -22.48
C VAL A 198 -9.61 9.96 -22.96
N GLN A 199 -10.50 9.19 -22.35
CA GLN A 199 -10.81 7.82 -22.79
C GLN A 199 -11.45 7.79 -24.17
N ASN A 200 -12.47 8.64 -24.42
CA ASN A 200 -13.22 8.67 -25.67
C ASN A 200 -12.38 9.13 -26.87
N GLN A 201 -11.42 10.03 -26.69
CA GLN A 201 -10.50 10.46 -27.76
C GLN A 201 -9.68 9.30 -28.36
N ARG A 202 -9.52 8.18 -27.66
CA ARG A 202 -8.82 6.98 -28.15
C ARG A 202 -9.65 6.11 -29.09
N TYR A 203 -10.96 6.16 -28.97
CA TYR A 203 -11.87 5.34 -29.79
C TYR A 203 -12.37 6.09 -31.03
N SER A 204 -11.89 7.32 -31.23
CA SER A 204 -12.28 8.17 -32.36
C SER A 204 -11.22 8.21 -33.49
N CYS A 205 -10.28 7.24 -33.48
CA CYS A 205 -9.28 7.08 -34.54
C CYS A 205 -9.43 5.73 -35.22
#